data_c85e17f5641649c4349c76d35364a93e
#
_entry.id   c85e17f5641649c4349c76d35364a93e
#
_cell.length_a   1.000
_cell.length_b   1.000
_cell.length_c   1.000
_cell.angle_alpha   90.00
_cell.angle_beta   90.00
_cell.angle_gamma   90.00
#
_symmetry.space_group_name_H-M   'P 1'
#
loop_
_entity.id
_entity.type
_entity.pdbx_description
1 polymer ?
#
loop_
_entity_poly.entity_id
_entity_poly.type
_entity_poly.pdbx_seq_one_letter_code
_entity_poly.pdbx_strand_id
1 'polypeptide(L)'
;MVRQASGCGDMDNRIKVAFICTHNSCRSQIAEAFGRHFAADVFESYSAGTTLKNHINPDAVRLMKSQYGIDMEAEGQHPKTLNQIPTADVVITMGCGVRCPNLPSKMREDWGLEDPTGKPDAIFLAVCEAIREDVLSLKERLLDTRRISI
;
A
#
# COMPACT_ATOMS: atom_id res chain seq x y z
N MET A 1 -6.99 -24.85 -14.08
CA MET A 1 -6.66 -24.54 -14.00
C MET A 1 -6.10 -24.03 -14.22
N VAL A 2 -5.78 -24.10 -14.53
CA VAL A 2 -5.24 -23.73 -14.63
C VAL A 2 -4.75 -23.17 -14.57
N ARG A 3 -4.68 -23.33 -14.57
CA ARG A 3 -4.20 -22.81 -14.50
C ARG A 3 -3.46 -22.88 -13.88
N GLN A 4 -3.36 -23.70 -13.54
CA GLN A 4 -2.48 -23.82 -12.89
C GLN A 4 -1.10 -23.45 -13.15
N ALA A 5 -0.18 -24.07 -13.62
CA ALA A 5 1.15 -23.65 -13.94
C ALA A 5 1.18 -22.30 -14.60
N SER A 6 0.26 -22.06 -15.47
CA SER A 6 0.13 -20.75 -16.08
C SER A 6 -0.21 -19.67 -15.05
N GLY A 7 -0.78 -20.08 -13.93
CA GLY A 7 -1.07 -19.15 -12.86
C GLY A 7 0.18 -18.50 -12.30
N CYS A 8 1.28 -19.24 -12.22
CA CYS A 8 2.54 -18.68 -11.74
C CYS A 8 3.06 -17.58 -12.63
N GLY A 9 3.00 -17.79 -13.94
CA GLY A 9 3.42 -16.77 -14.89
C GLY A 9 2.58 -15.51 -14.80
N ASP A 10 1.27 -15.68 -14.64
CA ASP A 10 0.37 -14.55 -14.54
C ASP A 10 0.65 -13.73 -13.29
N MET A 11 0.97 -14.38 -12.18
CA MET A 11 1.30 -13.67 -10.95
C MET A 11 2.59 -12.86 -11.12
N ASP A 12 3.57 -13.42 -11.81
CA ASP A 12 4.83 -12.72 -12.03
C ASP A 12 4.64 -11.48 -12.90
N ASN A 13 3.58 -11.43 -13.67
CA ASN A 13 3.29 -10.32 -14.57
C ASN A 13 2.46 -9.23 -13.93
N ARG A 14 2.00 -9.42 -12.69
CA ARG A 14 1.26 -8.35 -12.03
C ARG A 14 2.17 -7.17 -11.73
N ILE A 15 1.59 -5.98 -11.81
CA ILE A 15 2.29 -4.75 -11.46
C ILE A 15 2.59 -4.78 -9.95
N LYS A 16 3.79 -4.36 -9.57
CA LYS A 16 4.16 -4.27 -8.17
C LYS A 16 4.09 -2.81 -7.73
N VAL A 17 3.32 -2.54 -6.68
CA VAL A 17 3.13 -1.20 -6.13
C VAL A 17 3.71 -1.17 -4.73
N ALA A 18 4.60 -0.22 -4.47
CA ALA A 18 5.17 -0.02 -3.15
C ALA A 18 4.66 1.28 -2.55
N PHE A 19 4.04 1.17 -1.38
CA PHE A 19 3.55 2.33 -0.63
C PHE A 19 4.62 2.68 0.41
N ILE A 20 5.16 3.88 0.33
CA ILE A 20 6.34 4.29 1.11
C ILE A 20 5.99 5.44 2.03
N CYS A 21 6.33 5.31 3.31
CA CYS A 21 6.30 6.43 4.24
C CYS A 21 7.51 6.33 5.16
N THR A 22 7.68 7.29 6.07
CA THR A 22 8.90 7.33 6.90
C THR A 22 9.01 6.11 7.81
N HIS A 23 7.96 5.81 8.57
CA HIS A 23 8.04 4.78 9.61
C HIS A 23 7.45 3.44 9.24
N ASN A 24 6.72 3.37 8.13
CA ASN A 24 6.01 2.16 7.70
C ASN A 24 5.15 1.58 8.83
N SER A 25 4.49 2.45 9.57
CA SER A 25 3.68 2.02 10.71
C SER A 25 2.21 2.42 10.60
N CYS A 26 1.85 3.33 9.71
CA CYS A 26 0.48 3.82 9.63
C CYS A 26 -0.01 3.90 8.18
N ARG A 27 0.19 5.05 7.51
CA ARG A 27 -0.40 5.30 6.19
C ARG A 27 -0.04 4.25 5.15
N SER A 28 1.23 3.90 5.04
CA SER A 28 1.66 2.93 4.03
C SER A 28 1.16 1.51 4.35
N GLN A 29 1.05 1.16 5.63
CA GLN A 29 0.49 -0.13 6.01
C GLN A 29 -0.99 -0.21 5.66
N ILE A 30 -1.74 0.87 5.91
CA ILE A 30 -3.15 0.95 5.56
C ILE A 30 -3.32 0.81 4.05
N ALA A 31 -2.49 1.49 3.27
CA ALA A 31 -2.55 1.40 1.81
C ALA A 31 -2.25 -0.02 1.33
N GLU A 32 -1.24 -0.66 1.90
CA GLU A 32 -0.94 -2.05 1.55
C GLU A 32 -2.13 -2.95 1.84
N ALA A 33 -2.79 -2.78 2.98
CA ALA A 33 -3.95 -3.59 3.36
C ALA A 33 -5.09 -3.41 2.35
N PHE A 34 -5.41 -2.18 2.00
CA PHE A 34 -6.46 -1.93 1.02
C PHE A 34 -6.11 -2.49 -0.36
N GLY A 35 -4.83 -2.36 -0.75
CA GLY A 35 -4.39 -2.93 -2.01
C GLY A 35 -4.56 -4.44 -2.06
N ARG A 36 -4.19 -5.12 -0.98
CA ARG A 36 -4.33 -6.57 -0.89
C ARG A 36 -5.78 -7.02 -0.91
N HIS A 37 -6.68 -6.26 -0.28
CA HIS A 37 -8.08 -6.65 -0.17
C HIS A 37 -8.92 -6.22 -1.36
N PHE A 38 -8.60 -5.11 -2.01
CA PHE A 38 -9.46 -4.56 -3.05
C PHE A 38 -8.85 -4.54 -4.44
N ALA A 39 -7.54 -4.79 -4.56
CA ALA A 39 -6.85 -4.63 -5.85
C ALA A 39 -5.87 -5.76 -6.16
N ALA A 40 -5.96 -6.88 -5.45
CA ALA A 40 -5.00 -7.99 -5.63
C ALA A 40 -5.03 -8.57 -7.03
N ASP A 41 -6.14 -8.43 -7.74
CA ASP A 41 -6.28 -8.91 -9.11
C ASP A 41 -5.58 -8.00 -10.13
N VAL A 42 -5.22 -6.79 -9.72
CA VAL A 42 -4.58 -5.82 -10.63
C VAL A 42 -3.11 -5.63 -10.27
N PHE A 43 -2.77 -5.51 -9.00
CA PHE A 43 -1.39 -5.31 -8.59
C PHE A 43 -1.06 -6.00 -7.27
N GLU A 44 0.24 -6.24 -7.07
CA GLU A 44 0.77 -6.72 -5.79
C GLU A 44 1.14 -5.52 -4.94
N SER A 45 0.73 -5.54 -3.68
CA SER A 45 0.94 -4.42 -2.76
C SER A 45 2.07 -4.70 -1.79
N TYR A 46 2.97 -3.75 -1.65
CA TYR A 46 4.07 -3.78 -0.69
C TYR A 46 4.12 -2.45 0.03
N SER A 47 4.70 -2.43 1.23
CA SER A 47 4.95 -1.17 1.92
C SER A 47 6.31 -1.22 2.60
N ALA A 48 6.92 -0.06 2.79
CA ALA A 48 8.24 0.03 3.42
C ALA A 48 8.47 1.43 3.95
N GLY A 49 9.50 1.59 4.76
CA GLY A 49 9.87 2.88 5.31
C GLY A 49 11.37 3.03 5.45
N THR A 50 11.80 4.26 5.72
CA THR A 50 13.22 4.60 5.83
C THR A 50 13.70 4.57 7.27
N THR A 51 12.83 4.83 8.23
CA THR A 51 13.15 4.86 9.67
C THR A 51 12.03 4.14 10.40
N LEU A 52 12.20 2.84 10.61
CA LEU A 52 11.10 2.00 11.09
C LEU A 52 10.73 2.26 12.54
N LYS A 53 9.44 2.09 12.84
CA LYS A 53 8.95 1.86 14.19
C LYS A 53 8.90 0.36 14.44
N ASN A 54 8.70 -0.03 15.70
CA ASN A 54 8.76 -1.45 16.08
C ASN A 54 7.53 -2.24 15.64
N HIS A 55 6.39 -1.56 15.47
CA HIS A 55 5.14 -2.23 15.13
C HIS A 55 4.22 -1.25 14.41
N ILE A 56 3.16 -1.79 13.83
CA ILE A 56 2.12 -0.96 13.19
C ILE A 56 1.43 -0.15 14.27
N ASN A 57 1.04 1.08 13.92
CA ASN A 57 0.32 1.96 14.83
C ASN A 57 -0.92 1.25 15.38
N PRO A 58 -1.07 1.15 16.71
CA PRO A 58 -2.20 0.41 17.30
C PRO A 58 -3.57 0.96 16.89
N ASP A 59 -3.71 2.26 16.70
CA ASP A 59 -4.98 2.83 16.25
C ASP A 59 -5.29 2.41 14.82
N ALA A 60 -4.27 2.31 13.98
CA ALA A 60 -4.47 1.80 12.62
C ALA A 60 -4.96 0.34 12.65
N VAL A 61 -4.32 -0.49 13.47
CA VAL A 61 -4.73 -1.89 13.61
C VAL A 61 -6.17 -1.97 14.09
N ARG A 62 -6.50 -1.23 15.13
CA ARG A 62 -7.83 -1.24 15.73
C ARG A 62 -8.91 -0.78 14.76
N LEU A 63 -8.69 0.35 14.10
CA LEU A 63 -9.70 0.94 13.22
C LEU A 63 -9.87 0.17 11.93
N MET A 64 -8.78 -0.34 11.37
CA MET A 64 -8.88 -1.19 10.18
C MET A 64 -9.69 -2.44 10.46
N LYS A 65 -9.51 -3.02 11.64
CA LYS A 65 -10.26 -4.20 12.03
C LYS A 65 -11.73 -3.88 12.28
N SER A 66 -12.01 -2.83 13.04
CA SER A 66 -13.39 -2.52 13.44
C SER A 66 -14.22 -1.93 12.31
N GLN A 67 -13.62 -1.12 11.44
CA GLN A 67 -14.37 -0.41 10.39
C GLN A 67 -14.34 -1.12 9.04
N TYR A 68 -13.29 -1.89 8.76
CA TYR A 68 -13.12 -2.51 7.46
C TYR A 68 -12.99 -4.04 7.53
N GLY A 69 -12.95 -4.59 8.74
CA GLY A 69 -12.81 -6.04 8.89
C GLY A 69 -11.44 -6.57 8.51
N ILE A 70 -10.42 -5.72 8.45
CA ILE A 70 -9.09 -6.11 8.04
C ILE A 70 -8.17 -6.14 9.26
N ASP A 71 -7.67 -7.32 9.63
CA ASP A 71 -6.74 -7.47 10.74
C ASP A 71 -5.32 -7.55 10.17
N MET A 72 -4.66 -6.40 10.10
CA MET A 72 -3.34 -6.32 9.47
C MET A 72 -2.30 -7.21 10.15
N GLU A 73 -2.35 -7.30 11.47
CA GLU A 73 -1.39 -8.12 12.21
C GLU A 73 -1.62 -9.61 11.97
N ALA A 74 -2.87 -10.04 11.96
CA ALA A 74 -3.21 -11.44 11.70
C ALA A 74 -2.79 -11.84 10.29
N GLU A 75 -2.76 -10.89 9.35
CA GLU A 75 -2.34 -11.15 7.98
C GLU A 75 -0.83 -11.05 7.79
N GLY A 76 -0.09 -10.81 8.87
CA GLY A 76 1.36 -10.82 8.82
C GLY A 76 2.00 -9.50 8.44
N GLN A 77 1.24 -8.40 8.37
CA GLN A 77 1.84 -7.11 8.07
C GLN A 77 2.72 -6.63 9.23
N HIS A 78 3.82 -6.01 8.90
CA HIS A 78 4.76 -5.48 9.88
C HIS A 78 5.63 -4.41 9.21
N PRO A 79 6.26 -3.50 10.00
CA PRO A 79 7.15 -2.50 9.42
C PRO A 79 8.36 -3.16 8.73
N LYS A 80 8.74 -2.64 7.56
CA LYS A 80 9.81 -3.17 6.73
C LYS A 80 10.65 -2.05 6.15
N THR A 81 11.91 -2.34 5.91
CA THR A 81 12.78 -1.40 5.20
C THR A 81 12.64 -1.57 3.69
N LEU A 82 13.19 -0.60 2.96
CA LEU A 82 13.07 -0.59 1.49
C LEU A 82 13.70 -1.82 0.84
N ASN A 83 14.79 -2.33 1.42
CA ASN A 83 15.47 -3.48 0.83
C ASN A 83 14.83 -4.81 1.19
N GLN A 84 13.76 -4.80 1.98
CA GLN A 84 13.01 -6.01 2.31
C GLN A 84 11.83 -6.25 1.35
N ILE A 85 11.61 -5.35 0.40
CA ILE A 85 10.56 -5.52 -0.60
C ILE A 85 11.20 -5.59 -1.98
N PRO A 86 10.50 -6.19 -2.97
CA PRO A 86 11.05 -6.26 -4.34
C PRO A 86 11.03 -4.88 -4.99
N THR A 87 11.76 -4.76 -6.10
CA THR A 87 11.72 -3.56 -6.93
C THR A 87 10.29 -3.38 -7.43
N ALA A 88 9.74 -2.18 -7.24
CA ALA A 88 8.36 -1.90 -7.60
C ALA A 88 8.27 -1.21 -8.95
N ASP A 89 7.17 -1.48 -9.66
CA ASP A 89 6.88 -0.77 -10.91
C ASP A 89 6.31 0.62 -10.61
N VAL A 90 5.55 0.73 -9.53
CA VAL A 90 4.91 1.98 -9.12
C VAL A 90 5.31 2.26 -7.68
N VAL A 91 5.77 3.46 -7.42
CA VAL A 91 6.11 3.91 -6.06
C VAL A 91 5.15 5.02 -5.66
N ILE A 92 4.44 4.80 -4.55
CA ILE A 92 3.50 5.76 -3.99
C ILE A 92 4.03 6.23 -2.65
N THR A 93 4.35 7.51 -2.53
CA THR A 93 4.75 8.08 -1.25
C THR A 93 3.52 8.69 -0.58
N MET A 94 3.53 8.70 0.74
CA MET A 94 2.32 9.00 1.51
C MET A 94 2.37 10.39 2.16
N GLY A 95 3.07 11.33 1.50
CA GLY A 95 3.16 12.68 2.04
C GLY A 95 4.42 12.93 2.86
N CYS A 96 5.45 12.10 2.73
CA CYS A 96 6.71 12.29 3.44
C CYS A 96 7.62 13.32 2.77
N GLY A 97 7.26 13.80 1.61
CA GLY A 97 7.98 14.86 0.93
C GLY A 97 9.41 14.49 0.56
N VAL A 98 10.32 15.39 0.85
CA VAL A 98 11.73 15.21 0.47
C VAL A 98 12.44 14.10 1.23
N ARG A 99 11.81 13.59 2.28
CA ARG A 99 12.41 12.50 3.07
C ARG A 99 12.24 11.15 2.42
N CYS A 100 11.37 11.03 1.45
CA CYS A 100 11.18 9.78 0.74
C CYS A 100 12.29 9.59 -0.28
N PRO A 101 12.90 8.41 -0.35
CA PRO A 101 14.01 8.17 -1.27
C PRO A 101 13.55 8.18 -2.71
N ASN A 102 14.48 8.45 -3.61
CA ASN A 102 14.21 8.41 -5.03
C ASN A 102 14.44 6.98 -5.54
N LEU A 103 13.42 6.14 -5.41
CA LEU A 103 13.52 4.75 -5.82
C LEU A 103 13.30 4.59 -7.32
N PRO A 104 14.03 3.69 -7.97
CA PRO A 104 13.77 3.38 -9.38
C PRO A 104 12.36 2.84 -9.55
N SER A 105 11.63 3.38 -10.52
CA SER A 105 10.27 2.92 -10.78
C SER A 105 9.83 3.46 -12.14
N LYS A 106 8.80 2.83 -12.70
CA LYS A 106 8.21 3.29 -13.96
C LYS A 106 7.25 4.44 -13.72
N MET A 107 6.69 4.54 -12.52
CA MET A 107 5.73 5.55 -12.16
C MET A 107 5.87 5.90 -10.69
N ARG A 108 5.74 7.16 -10.36
CA ARG A 108 5.86 7.63 -8.97
C ARG A 108 4.82 8.70 -8.71
N GLU A 109 4.11 8.59 -7.57
CA GLU A 109 3.15 9.58 -7.12
C GLU A 109 3.35 9.86 -5.64
N ASP A 110 3.01 11.07 -5.21
CA ASP A 110 2.91 11.39 -3.79
C ASP A 110 1.45 11.73 -3.49
N TRP A 111 0.86 11.01 -2.55
CA TRP A 111 -0.57 11.21 -2.25
C TRP A 111 -0.82 12.33 -1.25
N GLY A 112 0.22 12.86 -0.62
CA GLY A 112 0.11 14.06 0.22
C GLY A 112 -0.84 13.91 1.40
N LEU A 113 -0.90 12.73 2.00
CA LEU A 113 -1.85 12.44 3.06
C LEU A 113 -1.37 12.94 4.41
N GLU A 114 -2.31 13.42 5.22
CA GLU A 114 -2.02 13.82 6.59
C GLU A 114 -1.65 12.60 7.43
N ASP A 115 -0.69 12.75 8.34
CA ASP A 115 -0.33 11.69 9.28
C ASP A 115 -1.33 11.72 10.44
N PRO A 116 -2.17 10.70 10.60
CA PRO A 116 -3.20 10.72 11.63
C PRO A 116 -2.71 10.25 13.02
N THR A 117 -1.44 9.93 13.16
CA THR A 117 -0.89 9.43 14.42
C THR A 117 -1.20 10.38 15.56
N GLY A 118 -1.83 9.86 16.62
CA GLY A 118 -2.18 10.65 17.79
C GLY A 118 -3.42 11.51 17.64
N LYS A 119 -4.11 11.43 16.51
CA LYS A 119 -5.31 12.23 16.27
C LYS A 119 -6.56 11.45 16.62
N PRO A 120 -7.70 12.17 16.86
CA PRO A 120 -8.97 11.48 17.17
C PRO A 120 -9.40 10.51 16.07
N ASP A 121 -10.22 9.54 16.46
CA ASP A 121 -10.69 8.50 15.53
C ASP A 121 -11.35 9.09 14.29
N ALA A 122 -12.13 10.16 14.42
CA ALA A 122 -12.80 10.76 13.25
C ALA A 122 -11.79 11.23 12.22
N ILE A 123 -10.69 11.86 12.66
CA ILE A 123 -9.63 12.31 11.77
C ILE A 123 -8.89 11.11 11.18
N PHE A 124 -8.61 10.12 12.03
CA PHE A 124 -7.92 8.91 11.60
C PHE A 124 -8.72 8.19 10.51
N LEU A 125 -10.05 8.04 10.73
CA LEU A 125 -10.90 7.38 9.76
C LEU A 125 -11.02 8.17 8.46
N ALA A 126 -11.00 9.50 8.53
CA ALA A 126 -11.00 10.32 7.32
C ALA A 126 -9.75 10.04 6.46
N VAL A 127 -8.60 9.87 7.10
CA VAL A 127 -7.37 9.51 6.39
C VAL A 127 -7.48 8.09 5.81
N CYS A 128 -8.03 7.15 6.56
CA CYS A 128 -8.25 5.79 6.05
C CYS A 128 -9.14 5.81 4.80
N GLU A 129 -10.22 6.58 4.82
CA GLU A 129 -11.12 6.69 3.66
C GLU A 129 -10.41 7.32 2.47
N ALA A 130 -9.60 8.34 2.70
CA ALA A 130 -8.82 8.95 1.62
C ALA A 130 -7.87 7.94 0.99
N ILE A 131 -7.21 7.12 1.81
CA ILE A 131 -6.31 6.09 1.31
C ILE A 131 -7.08 5.05 0.51
N ARG A 132 -8.24 4.63 1.01
CA ARG A 132 -9.08 3.66 0.30
C ARG A 132 -9.47 4.18 -1.08
N GLU A 133 -9.93 5.43 -1.14
CA GLU A 133 -10.31 6.05 -2.42
C GLU A 133 -9.11 6.12 -3.37
N ASP A 134 -7.95 6.48 -2.85
CA ASP A 134 -6.74 6.59 -3.67
C ASP A 134 -6.31 5.21 -4.20
N VAL A 135 -6.43 4.17 -3.37
CA VAL A 135 -6.11 2.80 -3.81
C VAL A 135 -7.05 2.35 -4.91
N LEU A 136 -8.35 2.62 -4.74
CA LEU A 136 -9.34 2.24 -5.76
C LEU A 136 -9.12 3.01 -7.06
N SER A 137 -8.79 4.28 -6.96
CA SER A 137 -8.45 5.09 -8.13
C SER A 137 -7.22 4.55 -8.85
N LEU A 138 -6.18 4.20 -8.09
CA LEU A 138 -4.97 3.62 -8.65
C LEU A 138 -5.28 2.30 -9.36
N LYS A 139 -6.11 1.46 -8.74
CA LYS A 139 -6.54 0.20 -9.35
C LYS A 139 -7.14 0.43 -10.73
N GLU A 140 -8.06 1.40 -10.82
CA GLU A 140 -8.73 1.69 -12.09
C GLU A 140 -7.75 2.20 -13.15
N ARG A 141 -6.84 3.08 -12.75
CA ARG A 141 -5.86 3.63 -13.69
C ARG A 141 -4.90 2.56 -14.20
N LEU A 142 -4.46 1.66 -13.34
CA LEU A 142 -3.57 0.58 -13.74
C LEU A 142 -4.29 -0.46 -14.57
N LEU A 143 -5.55 -0.71 -14.30
CA LEU A 143 -6.37 -1.62 -15.09
C LEU A 143 -6.54 -1.09 -16.50
N ASP A 144 -6.82 0.21 -16.65
CA ASP A 144 -6.94 0.84 -17.97
C ASP A 144 -5.63 0.79 -18.73
N THR A 145 -4.51 1.00 -18.06
CA THR A 145 -3.19 0.92 -18.69
C THR A 145 -2.94 -0.49 -19.23
N ARG A 146 -3.31 -1.51 -18.47
CA ARG A 146 -3.17 -2.90 -18.92
C ARG A 146 -4.01 -3.19 -20.14
N ARG A 147 -5.23 -2.67 -20.19
CA ARG A 147 -6.11 -2.84 -21.34
C ARG A 147 -5.53 -2.18 -22.57
N ILE A 148 -4.99 -0.99 -22.42
CA ILE A 148 -4.40 -0.26 -23.55
C ILE A 148 -3.17 -0.97 -24.06
N SER A 149 -2.39 -1.61 -23.18
CA SER A 149 -1.17 -2.32 -23.54
C SER A 149 -1.42 -3.55 -24.39
N ILE A 150 -2.63 -4.05 -24.37
CA ILE A 150 -2.98 -5.23 -25.15
C ILE A 150 -3.32 -4.80 -26.59
#